data_75b081efb538bae877f43bdac640ec27
#
_entry.id   75b081efb538bae877f43bdac640ec27
#
_cell.length_a   1.000
_cell.length_b   1.000
_cell.length_c   1.000
_cell.angle_alpha   90.00
_cell.angle_beta   90.00
_cell.angle_gamma   90.00
#
_symmetry.space_group_name_H-M   'P 1'
#
loop_
_entity.id
_entity.type
_entity.pdbx_description
1 polymer ?
#
loop_
_entity_poly.entity_id
_entity_poly.type
_entity_poly.pdbx_seq_one_letter_code
_entity_poly.pdbx_strand_id
1 'polypeptide(L)'
;MNGPGAPASRPVYEGRVNAVMDYIEAHLGDELTVEGLAEVAHFSPFHFHRIFSTMTGETLGGFIARVRIERAATRLVGQPQRPVTDIALECGFSSPSAFSRAFREAYGMTPTEWRRGGHVRHERQSRRPQDDPTREGLAGSGEFGITGARLSVETGRTVWDAVSYTHLRAHETS
;
A
#
# COMPACT_ATOMS: atom_id res chain seq x y z
N MET A 1 -11.36 19.30 36.94
CA MET A 1 -12.20 19.62 35.76
C MET A 1 -11.26 19.70 34.57
N ASN A 2 -11.10 18.59 33.84
CA ASN A 2 -10.36 18.61 32.59
C ASN A 2 -11.31 19.10 31.51
N GLY A 3 -11.04 20.29 30.99
CA GLY A 3 -11.78 20.87 29.85
C GLY A 3 -11.65 19.99 28.62
N PRO A 4 -12.59 20.07 27.64
CA PRO A 4 -12.52 19.32 26.41
C PRO A 4 -11.22 19.71 25.70
N GLY A 5 -10.33 18.70 25.50
CA GLY A 5 -9.05 18.88 24.83
C GLY A 5 -9.26 19.57 23.50
N ALA A 6 -8.46 20.56 23.19
CA ALA A 6 -8.45 21.24 21.89
C ALA A 6 -8.37 20.17 20.79
N PRO A 7 -9.08 20.33 19.66
CA PRO A 7 -9.02 19.36 18.57
C PRO A 7 -7.55 19.21 18.16
N ALA A 8 -7.05 17.96 18.16
CA ALA A 8 -5.68 17.68 17.78
C ALA A 8 -5.40 18.28 16.41
N SER A 9 -4.28 19.00 16.26
CA SER A 9 -3.92 19.65 15.01
C SER A 9 -3.69 18.61 13.89
N ARG A 10 -3.91 19.00 12.66
CA ARG A 10 -3.70 18.15 11.46
C ARG A 10 -2.38 17.38 11.49
N PRO A 11 -1.21 17.99 11.84
CA PRO A 11 0.06 17.26 11.96
C PRO A 11 0.05 16.09 12.95
N VAL A 12 -0.73 16.21 14.04
CA VAL A 12 -0.87 15.10 15.02
C VAL A 12 -1.62 13.93 14.42
N TYR A 13 -2.68 14.18 13.65
CA TYR A 13 -3.41 13.12 12.95
C TYR A 13 -2.56 12.44 11.88
N GLU A 14 -1.81 13.22 11.11
CA GLU A 14 -0.88 12.72 10.09
C GLU A 14 0.17 11.78 10.72
N GLY A 15 0.80 12.19 11.81
CA GLY A 15 1.75 11.35 12.53
C GLY A 15 1.15 10.04 13.03
N ARG A 16 -0.07 10.07 13.54
CA ARG A 16 -0.77 8.86 14.03
C ARG A 16 -1.16 7.92 12.89
N VAL A 17 -1.65 8.45 11.77
CA VAL A 17 -1.98 7.63 10.60
C VAL A 17 -0.72 7.03 9.98
N ASN A 18 0.38 7.80 9.88
CA ASN A 18 1.66 7.27 9.41
C ASN A 18 2.18 6.13 10.31
N ALA A 19 2.06 6.26 11.64
CA ALA A 19 2.44 5.19 12.56
C ALA A 19 1.64 3.88 12.33
N VAL A 20 0.34 4.01 12.00
CA VAL A 20 -0.48 2.84 11.61
C VAL A 20 -0.02 2.24 10.29
N MET A 21 0.30 3.06 9.30
CA MET A 21 0.79 2.58 8.00
C MET A 21 2.11 1.81 8.18
N ASP A 22 3.06 2.35 8.95
CA ASP A 22 4.31 1.67 9.29
C ASP A 22 4.06 0.35 10.05
N TYR A 23 3.10 0.35 10.97
CA TYR A 23 2.72 -0.86 11.71
C TYR A 23 2.14 -1.93 10.78
N ILE A 24 1.22 -1.57 9.88
CA ILE A 24 0.66 -2.49 8.88
C ILE A 24 1.77 -3.10 8.03
N GLU A 25 2.70 -2.29 7.52
CA GLU A 25 3.81 -2.75 6.68
C GLU A 25 4.73 -3.75 7.42
N ALA A 26 4.92 -3.56 8.71
CA ALA A 26 5.72 -4.47 9.54
C ALA A 26 5.01 -5.80 9.86
N HIS A 27 3.66 -5.81 9.89
CA HIS A 27 2.84 -6.92 10.40
C HIS A 27 1.88 -7.50 9.35
N LEU A 28 2.24 -7.46 8.05
CA LEU A 28 1.38 -7.88 6.95
C LEU A 28 0.91 -9.34 7.02
N GLY A 29 1.73 -10.21 7.63
CA GLY A 29 1.42 -11.63 7.82
C GLY A 29 0.48 -11.89 8.99
N ASP A 30 0.30 -10.92 9.88
CA ASP A 30 -0.47 -11.06 11.10
C ASP A 30 -1.96 -10.74 10.87
N GLU A 31 -2.78 -11.05 11.87
CA GLU A 31 -4.16 -10.61 11.90
C GLU A 31 -4.23 -9.11 12.24
N LEU A 32 -4.63 -8.30 11.26
CA LEU A 32 -4.78 -6.86 11.42
C LEU A 32 -6.25 -6.51 11.65
N THR A 33 -6.61 -6.17 12.90
CA THR A 33 -7.97 -5.77 13.26
C THR A 33 -8.11 -4.25 13.33
N VAL A 34 -9.33 -3.76 13.07
CA VAL A 34 -9.63 -2.31 13.17
C VAL A 34 -9.35 -1.80 14.58
N GLU A 35 -9.71 -2.60 15.59
CA GLU A 35 -9.53 -2.30 17.01
C GLU A 35 -8.03 -2.14 17.36
N GLY A 36 -7.20 -3.11 16.96
CA GLY A 36 -5.76 -3.07 17.21
C GLY A 36 -5.08 -1.89 16.50
N LEU A 37 -5.46 -1.61 15.26
CA LEU A 37 -4.91 -0.48 14.51
C LEU A 37 -5.39 0.87 15.05
N ALA A 38 -6.61 0.95 15.58
CA ALA A 38 -7.11 2.15 16.25
C ALA A 38 -6.36 2.42 17.56
N GLU A 39 -5.95 1.38 18.29
CA GLU A 39 -5.08 1.52 19.47
C GLU A 39 -3.71 2.09 19.11
N VAL A 40 -3.08 1.60 18.04
CA VAL A 40 -1.81 2.15 17.51
C VAL A 40 -1.95 3.65 17.18
N ALA A 41 -3.10 4.05 16.62
CA ALA A 41 -3.39 5.45 16.28
C ALA A 41 -3.82 6.29 17.49
N HIS A 42 -4.06 5.69 18.66
CA HIS A 42 -4.69 6.34 19.83
C HIS A 42 -6.03 7.00 19.48
N PHE A 43 -6.88 6.28 18.73
CA PHE A 43 -8.24 6.67 18.39
C PHE A 43 -9.24 5.60 18.85
N SER A 44 -10.53 6.00 18.95
CA SER A 44 -11.59 5.00 18.98
C SER A 44 -11.75 4.34 17.61
N PRO A 45 -12.16 3.05 17.52
CA PRO A 45 -12.30 2.35 16.23
C PRO A 45 -13.17 3.08 15.20
N PHE A 46 -14.29 3.68 15.67
CA PHE A 46 -15.18 4.46 14.81
C PHE A 46 -14.52 5.71 14.23
N HIS A 47 -13.79 6.47 15.07
CA HIS A 47 -13.05 7.66 14.64
C HIS A 47 -11.89 7.30 13.72
N PHE A 48 -11.15 6.24 14.05
CA PHE A 48 -10.00 5.77 13.27
C PHE A 48 -10.36 5.48 11.83
N HIS A 49 -11.39 4.66 11.60
CA HIS A 49 -11.80 4.29 10.25
C HIS A 49 -12.11 5.51 9.37
N ARG A 50 -12.82 6.50 9.94
CA ARG A 50 -13.18 7.73 9.22
C ARG A 50 -11.97 8.62 8.93
N ILE A 51 -11.10 8.80 9.95
CA ILE A 51 -9.89 9.62 9.81
C ILE A 51 -8.95 8.99 8.79
N PHE A 52 -8.70 7.68 8.90
CA PHE A 52 -7.85 6.95 7.98
C PHE A 52 -8.32 7.13 6.53
N SER A 53 -9.58 6.81 6.24
CA SER A 53 -10.12 6.93 4.88
C SER A 53 -10.13 8.37 4.35
N THR A 54 -10.40 9.35 5.21
CA THR A 54 -10.36 10.77 4.81
C THR A 54 -8.94 11.23 4.48
N MET A 55 -7.94 10.75 5.21
CA MET A 55 -6.56 11.18 5.05
C MET A 55 -5.82 10.43 3.94
N THR A 56 -6.11 9.13 3.76
CA THR A 56 -5.44 8.28 2.76
C THR A 56 -6.18 8.25 1.42
N GLY A 57 -7.47 8.59 1.39
CA GLY A 57 -8.31 8.48 0.19
C GLY A 57 -8.79 7.07 -0.10
N GLU A 58 -8.46 6.08 0.74
CA GLU A 58 -8.84 4.68 0.56
C GLU A 58 -9.34 4.07 1.88
N THR A 59 -10.07 2.95 1.79
CA THR A 59 -10.49 2.21 2.99
C THR A 59 -9.30 1.50 3.62
N LEU A 60 -9.35 1.27 4.94
CA LEU A 60 -8.33 0.51 5.66
C LEU A 60 -8.09 -0.88 5.05
N GLY A 61 -9.17 -1.60 4.72
CA GLY A 61 -9.09 -2.91 4.06
C GLY A 61 -8.45 -2.84 2.67
N GLY A 62 -8.77 -1.80 1.90
CA GLY A 62 -8.15 -1.54 0.60
C GLY A 62 -6.65 -1.29 0.71
N PHE A 63 -6.25 -0.44 1.67
CA PHE A 63 -4.85 -0.17 1.98
C PHE A 63 -4.09 -1.45 2.32
N ILE A 64 -4.58 -2.24 3.28
CA ILE A 64 -3.95 -3.51 3.69
C ILE A 64 -3.82 -4.47 2.49
N ALA A 65 -4.89 -4.63 1.70
CA ALA A 65 -4.87 -5.51 0.53
C ALA A 65 -3.83 -5.06 -0.50
N ARG A 66 -3.75 -3.77 -0.77
CA ARG A 66 -2.77 -3.18 -1.69
C ARG A 66 -1.34 -3.42 -1.22
N VAL A 67 -1.02 -3.10 0.04
CA VAL A 67 0.34 -3.28 0.58
C VAL A 67 0.74 -4.76 0.60
N ARG A 68 -0.18 -5.68 0.90
CA ARG A 68 0.05 -7.12 0.81
C ARG A 68 0.41 -7.56 -0.62
N ILE A 69 -0.31 -7.06 -1.61
CA ILE A 69 -0.06 -7.36 -3.04
C ILE A 69 1.29 -6.80 -3.48
N GLU A 70 1.63 -5.58 -3.12
CA GLU A 70 2.91 -4.93 -3.45
C GLU A 70 4.10 -5.69 -2.83
N ARG A 71 3.98 -6.09 -1.57
CA ARG A 71 4.98 -6.91 -0.89
C ARG A 71 5.15 -8.26 -1.59
N ALA A 72 4.05 -8.91 -1.96
CA ALA A 72 4.09 -10.17 -2.67
C ALA A 72 4.73 -10.03 -4.07
N ALA A 73 4.40 -8.96 -4.81
CA ALA A 73 5.00 -8.68 -6.12
C ALA A 73 6.52 -8.55 -6.05
N THR A 74 7.03 -7.83 -5.05
CA THR A 74 8.47 -7.70 -4.77
C THR A 74 9.12 -9.06 -4.44
N ARG A 75 8.49 -9.85 -3.56
CA ARG A 75 9.00 -11.17 -3.18
C ARG A 75 8.99 -12.17 -4.32
N LEU A 76 8.00 -12.12 -5.20
CA LEU A 76 7.92 -12.98 -6.39
C LEU A 76 9.13 -12.82 -7.31
N VAL A 77 9.66 -11.61 -7.44
CA VAL A 77 10.84 -11.29 -8.24
C VAL A 77 12.12 -11.61 -7.47
N GLY A 78 12.21 -11.16 -6.22
CA GLY A 78 13.41 -11.32 -5.40
C GLY A 78 13.65 -12.74 -4.89
N GLN A 79 12.64 -13.60 -4.89
CA GLN A 79 12.70 -14.97 -4.38
C GLN A 79 12.14 -15.99 -5.41
N PRO A 80 12.78 -16.14 -6.58
CA PRO A 80 12.23 -16.91 -7.71
C PRO A 80 12.03 -18.40 -7.41
N GLN A 81 12.79 -18.94 -6.46
CA GLN A 81 12.73 -20.37 -6.09
C GLN A 81 11.64 -20.67 -5.06
N ARG A 82 11.09 -19.66 -4.39
CA ARG A 82 10.05 -19.91 -3.38
C ARG A 82 8.70 -20.19 -4.03
N PRO A 83 7.91 -21.13 -3.48
CA PRO A 83 6.55 -21.37 -3.93
C PRO A 83 5.70 -20.08 -3.86
N VAL A 84 4.87 -19.86 -4.89
CA VAL A 84 3.94 -18.72 -4.93
C VAL A 84 2.96 -18.77 -3.76
N THR A 85 2.57 -19.98 -3.36
CA THR A 85 1.67 -20.24 -2.23
C THR A 85 2.24 -19.76 -0.91
N ASP A 86 3.52 -20.01 -0.67
CA ASP A 86 4.21 -19.63 0.57
C ASP A 86 4.33 -18.11 0.67
N ILE A 87 4.69 -17.45 -0.44
CA ILE A 87 4.74 -16.00 -0.53
C ILE A 87 3.35 -15.39 -0.24
N ALA A 88 2.28 -15.98 -0.78
CA ALA A 88 0.93 -15.52 -0.56
C ALA A 88 0.53 -15.56 0.92
N LEU A 89 0.77 -16.71 1.58
CA LEU A 89 0.43 -16.91 2.99
C LEU A 89 1.24 -15.97 3.90
N GLU A 90 2.54 -15.83 3.67
CA GLU A 90 3.40 -14.92 4.43
C GLU A 90 3.05 -13.43 4.25
N CYS A 91 2.44 -13.08 3.12
CA CYS A 91 1.90 -11.75 2.90
C CYS A 91 0.50 -11.56 3.50
N GLY A 92 -0.03 -12.55 4.25
CA GLY A 92 -1.28 -12.45 4.99
C GLY A 92 -2.53 -12.76 4.17
N PHE A 93 -2.41 -13.46 3.02
CA PHE A 93 -3.58 -13.95 2.29
C PHE A 93 -4.08 -15.25 2.91
N SER A 94 -5.40 -15.36 3.08
CA SER A 94 -6.04 -16.54 3.67
C SER A 94 -5.97 -17.78 2.76
N SER A 95 -5.77 -17.60 1.46
CA SER A 95 -5.62 -18.70 0.51
C SER A 95 -4.90 -18.28 -0.77
N PRO A 96 -4.24 -19.21 -1.47
CA PRO A 96 -3.62 -18.98 -2.78
C PRO A 96 -4.62 -18.49 -3.85
N SER A 97 -5.87 -18.93 -3.77
CA SER A 97 -6.93 -18.51 -4.69
C SER A 97 -7.32 -17.05 -4.48
N ALA A 98 -7.47 -16.62 -3.23
CA ALA A 98 -7.74 -15.22 -2.88
C ALA A 98 -6.58 -14.32 -3.35
N PHE A 99 -5.34 -14.75 -3.10
CA PHE A 99 -4.15 -14.07 -3.58
C PHE A 99 -4.12 -13.93 -5.10
N SER A 100 -4.28 -15.03 -5.84
CA SER A 100 -4.21 -15.02 -7.31
C SER A 100 -5.27 -14.11 -7.94
N ARG A 101 -6.47 -14.05 -7.36
CA ARG A 101 -7.53 -13.16 -7.80
C ARG A 101 -7.17 -11.69 -7.54
N ALA A 102 -6.78 -11.35 -6.32
CA ALA A 102 -6.39 -10.00 -5.96
C ALA A 102 -5.17 -9.52 -6.76
N PHE A 103 -4.20 -10.41 -7.00
CA PHE A 103 -3.02 -10.09 -7.79
C PHE A 103 -3.36 -9.80 -9.26
N ARG A 104 -4.27 -10.59 -9.85
CA ARG A 104 -4.74 -10.36 -11.23
C ARG A 104 -5.56 -9.07 -11.34
N GLU A 105 -6.35 -8.75 -10.33
CA GLU A 105 -7.10 -7.50 -10.26
C GLU A 105 -6.15 -6.29 -10.23
N ALA A 106 -5.09 -6.36 -9.43
CA ALA A 106 -4.12 -5.28 -9.27
C ALA A 106 -3.19 -5.09 -10.49
N TYR A 107 -2.70 -6.18 -11.09
CA TYR A 107 -1.65 -6.13 -12.12
C TYR A 107 -2.08 -6.64 -13.51
N GLY A 108 -3.32 -7.08 -13.67
CA GLY A 108 -3.82 -7.62 -14.94
C GLY A 108 -3.21 -8.96 -15.36
N MET A 109 -2.38 -9.59 -14.50
CA MET A 109 -1.69 -10.84 -14.80
C MET A 109 -1.56 -11.71 -13.55
N THR A 110 -1.24 -12.99 -13.75
CA THR A 110 -1.05 -13.94 -12.65
C THR A 110 0.30 -13.71 -11.93
N PRO A 111 0.44 -14.14 -10.65
CA PRO A 111 1.71 -14.11 -9.92
C PRO A 111 2.84 -14.84 -10.66
N THR A 112 2.52 -15.94 -11.35
CA THR A 112 3.51 -16.72 -12.11
C THR A 112 3.98 -15.97 -13.37
N GLU A 113 3.08 -15.30 -14.08
CA GLU A 113 3.43 -14.45 -15.22
C GLU A 113 4.27 -13.26 -14.81
N TRP A 114 3.93 -12.64 -13.66
CA TRP A 114 4.71 -11.57 -13.06
C TRP A 114 6.15 -12.00 -12.79
N ARG A 115 6.35 -13.14 -12.11
CA ARG A 115 7.65 -13.74 -11.83
C ARG A 115 8.47 -14.01 -13.09
N ARG A 116 7.83 -14.49 -14.16
CA ARG A 116 8.48 -14.82 -15.44
C ARG A 116 8.84 -13.62 -16.32
N GLY A 117 8.83 -12.41 -15.77
CA GLY A 117 9.19 -11.18 -16.47
C GLY A 117 8.02 -10.26 -16.80
N GLY A 118 6.79 -10.60 -16.36
CA GLY A 118 5.62 -9.71 -16.51
C GLY A 118 5.83 -8.36 -15.84
N HIS A 119 6.55 -8.31 -14.71
CA HIS A 119 6.91 -7.10 -13.98
C HIS A 119 7.67 -6.08 -14.86
N VAL A 120 8.60 -6.53 -15.72
CA VAL A 120 9.35 -5.63 -16.61
C VAL A 120 8.43 -4.95 -17.63
N ARG A 121 7.43 -5.68 -18.14
CA ARG A 121 6.44 -5.11 -19.07
C ARG A 121 5.54 -4.11 -18.37
N HIS A 122 5.09 -4.43 -17.16
CA HIS A 122 4.27 -3.56 -16.34
C HIS A 122 4.99 -2.24 -16.02
N GLU A 123 6.25 -2.29 -15.57
CA GLU A 123 7.06 -1.10 -15.29
C GLU A 123 7.26 -0.21 -16.54
N ARG A 124 7.48 -0.82 -17.71
CA ARG A 124 7.63 -0.06 -18.96
C ARG A 124 6.33 0.64 -19.37
N GLN A 125 5.18 0.02 -19.11
CA GLN A 125 3.88 0.62 -19.39
C GLN A 125 3.56 1.78 -18.44
N SER A 126 3.88 1.62 -17.14
CA SER A 126 3.68 2.66 -16.13
C SER A 126 4.61 3.87 -16.29
N ARG A 127 5.77 3.69 -16.97
CA ARG A 127 6.74 4.76 -17.23
C ARG A 127 6.51 5.50 -18.56
N ARG A 128 5.51 5.11 -19.35
CA ARG A 128 5.18 5.89 -20.55
C ARG A 128 4.60 7.24 -20.11
N PRO A 129 5.18 8.38 -20.53
CA PRO A 129 4.59 9.69 -20.29
C PRO A 129 3.19 9.70 -20.92
N GLN A 130 2.21 10.13 -20.17
CA GLN A 130 0.88 10.45 -20.68
C GLN A 130 0.95 11.82 -21.38
N ASP A 131 1.72 11.93 -22.45
CA ASP A 131 1.67 13.08 -23.35
C ASP A 131 0.58 12.84 -24.41
N ASP A 132 -0.67 12.89 -23.99
CA ASP A 132 -1.80 13.13 -24.88
C ASP A 132 -2.68 14.24 -24.31
N PRO A 133 -2.57 15.48 -24.83
CA PRO A 133 -3.34 16.63 -24.34
C PRO A 133 -4.84 16.59 -24.72
N THR A 134 -5.36 15.50 -25.27
CA THR A 134 -6.75 15.41 -25.78
C THR A 134 -7.71 14.57 -24.93
N ARG A 135 -7.35 14.19 -23.70
CA ARG A 135 -8.26 13.48 -22.80
C ARG A 135 -8.65 14.27 -21.57
N GLU A 136 -9.23 15.45 -21.78
CA GLU A 136 -10.13 16.05 -20.79
C GLU A 136 -11.46 15.30 -20.84
N GLY A 137 -11.79 14.67 -19.71
CA GLY A 137 -13.13 14.13 -19.45
C GLY A 137 -13.18 12.62 -19.38
N LEU A 138 -12.87 12.07 -18.23
CA LEU A 138 -13.56 11.00 -17.51
C LEU A 138 -12.72 10.64 -16.27
N ALA A 139 -13.00 11.32 -15.18
CA ALA A 139 -12.50 10.97 -13.85
C ALA A 139 -13.18 9.67 -13.41
N GLY A 140 -12.40 8.65 -13.14
CA GLY A 140 -12.89 7.45 -12.48
C GLY A 140 -12.07 6.23 -12.81
N SER A 141 -11.17 5.87 -11.95
CA SER A 141 -10.62 4.52 -11.73
C SER A 141 -9.08 4.52 -11.60
N GLY A 142 -8.61 4.54 -10.37
CA GLY A 142 -7.57 3.71 -9.82
C GLY A 142 -6.24 3.58 -10.57
N GLU A 143 -5.40 4.59 -10.53
CA GLU A 143 -3.96 4.37 -10.72
C GLU A 143 -3.38 3.69 -9.47
N PHE A 144 -3.13 2.39 -9.56
CA PHE A 144 -2.32 1.65 -8.60
C PHE A 144 -0.83 1.86 -8.90
N GLY A 145 -0.27 2.96 -8.40
CA GLY A 145 1.17 3.16 -8.38
C GLY A 145 1.79 2.45 -7.17
N ILE A 146 2.83 1.65 -7.40
CA ILE A 146 3.66 1.05 -6.35
C ILE A 146 4.39 2.17 -5.64
N THR A 147 3.98 2.51 -4.40
CA THR A 147 4.74 3.49 -3.64
C THR A 147 4.35 3.50 -2.18
N GLY A 148 5.32 3.42 -1.30
CA GLY A 148 5.15 3.76 0.11
C GLY A 148 4.66 5.19 0.24
N ALA A 149 3.34 5.37 0.42
CA ALA A 149 2.76 6.68 0.56
C ALA A 149 2.82 7.10 2.02
N ARG A 150 3.41 8.25 2.26
CA ARG A 150 3.33 8.95 3.55
C ARG A 150 2.56 10.25 3.39
N LEU A 151 1.82 10.61 4.42
CA LEU A 151 1.16 11.91 4.48
C LEU A 151 2.20 12.99 4.77
N SER A 152 2.26 14.03 3.94
CA SER A 152 3.18 15.16 4.11
C SER A 152 2.46 16.37 4.73
N VAL A 153 3.16 17.05 5.64
CA VAL A 153 2.65 18.21 6.38
C VAL A 153 2.53 19.47 5.50
N GLU A 154 3.29 19.57 4.40
CA GLU A 154 3.49 20.85 3.73
C GLU A 154 2.42 21.28 2.71
N THR A 155 1.61 20.39 2.15
CA THR A 155 0.78 20.77 1.00
C THR A 155 -0.72 20.50 1.12
N GLY A 156 -1.17 19.83 2.19
CA GLY A 156 -2.60 19.51 2.30
C GLY A 156 -3.14 18.57 1.20
N ARG A 157 -2.28 18.01 0.41
CA ARG A 157 -2.52 16.96 -0.58
C ARG A 157 -1.82 15.69 -0.14
N THR A 158 -2.45 14.56 -0.37
CA THR A 158 -1.77 13.27 -0.28
C THR A 158 -0.74 13.26 -1.39
N VAL A 159 0.52 13.54 -1.06
CA VAL A 159 1.62 13.40 -2.01
C VAL A 159 2.06 11.96 -1.91
N TRP A 160 1.83 11.22 -2.95
CA TRP A 160 2.37 9.89 -3.14
C TRP A 160 3.82 10.08 -3.57
N ASP A 161 4.72 10.18 -2.60
CA ASP A 161 6.15 10.16 -2.92
C ASP A 161 6.53 8.74 -3.34
N ALA A 162 6.87 8.62 -4.61
CA ALA A 162 7.50 7.43 -5.15
C ALA A 162 8.82 7.20 -4.40
N VAL A 163 8.80 6.32 -3.39
CA VAL A 163 10.03 5.80 -2.83
C VAL A 163 10.66 4.95 -3.93
N SER A 164 11.58 5.59 -4.63
CA SER A 164 12.34 4.99 -5.71
C SER A 164 12.93 3.65 -5.29
N TYR A 165 12.79 2.67 -6.14
CA TYR A 165 13.35 1.32 -6.09
C TYR A 165 14.90 1.28 -6.05
N THR A 166 15.54 2.29 -5.46
CA THR A 166 17.00 2.43 -5.43
C THR A 166 17.69 1.67 -4.30
N HIS A 167 16.96 1.07 -3.34
CA HIS A 167 17.58 0.35 -2.22
C HIS A 167 17.84 -1.15 -2.44
N LEU A 168 17.46 -1.74 -3.59
CA LEU A 168 17.70 -3.17 -3.86
C LEU A 168 19.03 -3.46 -4.57
N ARG A 169 19.89 -2.46 -4.82
CA ARG A 169 21.22 -2.66 -5.44
C ARG A 169 22.42 -2.53 -4.50
N ALA A 170 22.23 -2.37 -3.19
CA ALA A 170 23.34 -2.07 -2.27
C ALA A 170 23.89 -3.26 -1.47
N HIS A 171 23.49 -4.51 -1.75
CA HIS A 171 23.97 -5.68 -1.04
C HIS A 171 24.56 -6.81 -1.92
N GLU A 172 24.98 -6.49 -3.14
CA GLU A 172 25.76 -7.43 -3.95
C GLU A 172 27.12 -6.83 -4.31
N THR A 173 27.95 -6.56 -3.33
CA THR A 173 29.44 -6.53 -3.48
C THR A 173 30.09 -6.54 -2.11
N SER A 174 30.37 -7.72 -1.58
CA SER A 174 31.58 -8.08 -0.82
C SER A 174 31.57 -9.57 -0.54
#